data_3815062bdf24bec3585e5b6f5e1fbbf9
#
_entry.id   3815062bdf24bec3585e5b6f5e1fbbf9
#
_cell.length_a   1.000
_cell.length_b   1.000
_cell.length_c   1.000
_cell.angle_alpha   90.00
_cell.angle_beta   90.00
_cell.angle_gamma   90.00
#
_symmetry.space_group_name_H-M   'P 1'
#
loop_
_entity.id
_entity.type
_entity.pdbx_description
1 polymer ?
#
loop_
_entity_poly.entity_id
_entity_poly.type
_entity_poly.pdbx_seq_one_letter_code
_entity_poly.pdbx_strand_id
1 'polypeptide(L)'
;SACSGILLKPYTMIVYESTANGTGNFFQREYDAAKNNKSQFEALFISWFEIEQYSAPIDDINAFATKLWENRNNANAASDREESGKYLWWLWEQGATLEAINWYILERSKYTDHGDMASEYPSDDVEAFVHSGARVFDKYNVEKFKKCCKAPKYVGDVYADGDEGEDALSNLRFKEDKQGLLWVWSKPDVDDKEEVTDRYLVVVDIGGRGKKADWSVIVVFDRLNQMEGGKPVVVAQWYGHIDMDMLAWKAAQIAAFYDNALLVIESNTLETHDKERQVDGDMSGYILNQIKDVYSNLYARKQSDEEIQEGEPKKYGFHTNVATKPKIISTLVKVIREQLYVERDSRCLDEYLCYEKKKNGAFGAITGKHDDLLMTRAIGLHISFYEMEVPTIVPRVKRMAVKRKRAISAATI
;
A
#
# COMPACT_ATOMS: atom_id res chain seq x y z
N SER A 1 10.71 -25.00 23.14
CA SER A 1 11.62 -23.90 23.39
C SER A 1 12.81 -24.36 24.23
N ALA A 2 14.04 -23.96 23.87
CA ALA A 2 15.26 -24.38 24.51
C ALA A 2 15.34 -23.96 25.99
N CYS A 3 14.63 -22.92 26.39
CA CYS A 3 14.68 -22.35 27.73
C CYS A 3 13.62 -22.91 28.71
N SER A 4 12.67 -23.72 28.23
CA SER A 4 11.56 -24.21 29.08
C SER A 4 12.00 -25.15 30.25
N GLY A 5 13.23 -25.68 30.19
CA GLY A 5 13.80 -26.53 31.23
C GLY A 5 14.68 -25.79 32.26
N ILE A 6 14.86 -24.47 32.12
CA ILE A 6 15.69 -23.69 33.04
C ILE A 6 14.86 -23.33 34.26
N LEU A 7 15.27 -23.88 35.44
CA LEU A 7 14.66 -23.51 36.71
C LEU A 7 15.18 -22.13 37.15
N LEU A 8 14.27 -21.23 37.54
CA LEU A 8 14.61 -19.94 38.13
C LEU A 8 15.27 -20.18 39.52
N LYS A 9 16.56 -20.33 39.51
CA LYS A 9 17.40 -20.46 40.74
C LYS A 9 18.24 -19.20 40.88
N PRO A 10 18.67 -18.86 42.09
CA PRO A 10 19.69 -17.84 42.29
C PRO A 10 20.92 -18.12 41.41
N TYR A 11 21.48 -17.06 40.83
CA TYR A 11 22.64 -17.12 39.92
C TYR A 11 22.41 -17.78 38.54
N THR A 12 21.17 -17.90 38.11
CA THR A 12 20.85 -18.26 36.72
C THR A 12 20.37 -17.04 35.94
N MET A 13 20.78 -16.93 34.65
CA MET A 13 20.40 -15.85 33.77
C MET A 13 20.07 -16.42 32.37
N ILE A 14 19.05 -15.89 31.76
CA ILE A 14 18.69 -16.16 30.36
C ILE A 14 18.90 -14.87 29.59
N VAL A 15 19.74 -14.91 28.56
CA VAL A 15 19.99 -13.77 27.67
C VAL A 15 19.51 -14.12 26.26
N TYR A 16 18.69 -13.25 25.66
CA TYR A 16 18.39 -13.26 24.25
C TYR A 16 19.21 -12.14 23.59
N GLU A 17 20.14 -12.54 22.75
CA GLU A 17 20.99 -11.63 21.99
C GLU A 17 20.70 -11.78 20.51
N SER A 18 20.50 -10.67 19.81
CA SER A 18 20.34 -10.64 18.37
C SER A 18 20.60 -9.24 17.84
N THR A 19 21.11 -9.14 16.61
CA THR A 19 20.96 -7.91 15.82
C THR A 19 19.50 -7.78 15.40
N ALA A 20 19.01 -6.55 15.29
CA ALA A 20 17.67 -6.30 14.79
C ALA A 20 17.53 -6.83 13.34
N ASN A 21 16.37 -7.40 13.02
CA ASN A 21 16.10 -7.99 11.71
C ASN A 21 14.64 -7.69 11.30
N GLY A 22 14.34 -6.42 11.17
CA GLY A 22 13.01 -5.91 10.87
C GLY A 22 12.02 -5.98 12.03
N THR A 23 10.81 -5.52 11.79
CA THR A 23 9.72 -5.48 12.74
C THR A 23 8.84 -6.74 12.66
N GLY A 24 8.09 -7.07 13.73
CA GLY A 24 7.09 -8.15 13.76
C GLY A 24 7.64 -9.55 14.07
N ASN A 25 8.96 -9.76 14.19
CA ASN A 25 9.54 -11.04 14.55
C ASN A 25 9.45 -11.33 16.08
N PHE A 26 9.84 -12.55 16.49
CA PHE A 26 9.80 -12.97 17.90
C PHE A 26 10.68 -12.07 18.77
N PHE A 27 11.92 -11.78 18.36
CA PHE A 27 12.87 -11.00 19.15
C PHE A 27 12.38 -9.58 19.39
N GLN A 28 11.89 -8.89 18.35
CA GLN A 28 11.33 -7.55 18.48
C GLN A 28 10.12 -7.52 19.43
N ARG A 29 9.20 -8.50 19.33
CA ARG A 29 8.02 -8.55 20.21
C ARG A 29 8.42 -8.76 21.68
N GLU A 30 9.39 -9.63 21.95
CA GLU A 30 9.93 -9.83 23.31
C GLU A 30 10.66 -8.59 23.81
N TYR A 31 11.45 -7.93 22.94
CA TYR A 31 12.12 -6.69 23.25
C TYR A 31 11.13 -5.57 23.61
N ASP A 32 10.09 -5.37 22.77
CA ASP A 32 9.06 -4.37 23.02
C ASP A 32 8.25 -4.69 24.30
N ALA A 33 7.98 -5.97 24.57
CA ALA A 33 7.31 -6.38 25.80
C ALA A 33 8.17 -6.05 27.02
N ALA A 34 9.48 -6.31 26.94
CA ALA A 34 10.44 -5.99 28.00
C ALA A 34 10.55 -4.47 28.22
N LYS A 35 10.73 -3.70 27.15
CA LYS A 35 10.79 -2.22 27.19
C LYS A 35 9.53 -1.59 27.82
N ASN A 36 8.37 -2.21 27.61
CA ASN A 36 7.08 -1.75 28.16
C ASN A 36 6.72 -2.40 29.50
N ASN A 37 7.66 -3.08 30.19
CA ASN A 37 7.43 -3.81 31.46
C ASN A 37 6.31 -4.86 31.39
N LYS A 38 6.13 -5.49 30.22
CA LYS A 38 5.15 -6.56 29.98
C LYS A 38 5.79 -7.95 29.86
N SER A 39 7.08 -8.06 30.14
CA SER A 39 7.86 -9.29 30.14
C SER A 39 8.66 -9.39 31.45
N GLN A 40 9.14 -10.58 31.78
CA GLN A 40 10.10 -10.77 32.85
C GLN A 40 11.56 -10.54 32.43
N PHE A 41 11.78 -10.17 31.17
CA PHE A 41 13.07 -9.74 30.65
C PHE A 41 13.27 -8.25 30.82
N GLU A 42 14.51 -7.82 30.86
CA GLU A 42 14.93 -6.43 30.76
C GLU A 42 15.48 -6.18 29.36
N ALA A 43 15.06 -5.06 28.74
CA ALA A 43 15.52 -4.68 27.41
C ALA A 43 16.82 -3.88 27.52
N LEU A 44 17.85 -4.30 26.80
CA LEU A 44 19.11 -3.57 26.64
C LEU A 44 19.34 -3.31 25.15
N PHE A 45 19.59 -2.06 24.80
CA PHE A 45 20.05 -1.65 23.48
C PHE A 45 21.44 -1.00 23.62
N ILE A 46 22.34 -1.33 22.72
CA ILE A 46 23.69 -0.75 22.66
C ILE A 46 23.79 0.03 21.36
N SER A 47 23.85 1.35 21.48
CA SER A 47 24.01 2.26 20.33
C SER A 47 25.42 2.16 19.74
N TRP A 48 25.54 2.35 18.43
CA TRP A 48 26.85 2.30 17.75
C TRP A 48 27.88 3.26 18.40
N PHE A 49 27.45 4.43 18.88
CA PHE A 49 28.33 5.43 19.48
C PHE A 49 28.79 5.11 20.92
N GLU A 50 28.25 4.06 21.53
CA GLU A 50 28.74 3.52 22.80
C GLU A 50 29.96 2.61 22.60
N ILE A 51 30.30 2.28 21.35
CA ILE A 51 31.40 1.40 20.99
C ILE A 51 32.61 2.28 20.64
N GLU A 52 33.66 2.25 21.45
CA GLU A 52 34.84 3.13 21.35
C GLU A 52 35.51 3.14 19.96
N GLN A 53 35.46 2.04 19.24
CA GLN A 53 36.08 1.96 17.89
C GLN A 53 35.41 2.86 16.84
N TYR A 54 34.18 3.27 17.06
CA TYR A 54 33.43 4.15 16.14
C TYR A 54 33.67 5.62 16.50
N SER A 55 34.92 6.05 16.43
CA SER A 55 35.35 7.43 16.68
C SER A 55 36.41 7.85 15.66
N ALA A 56 36.43 9.13 15.32
CA ALA A 56 37.42 9.72 14.41
C ALA A 56 37.96 11.02 15.02
N PRO A 57 39.30 11.26 15.00
CA PRO A 57 39.89 12.47 15.56
C PRO A 57 39.39 13.73 14.87
N ILE A 58 39.32 14.82 15.62
CA ILE A 58 38.89 16.15 15.14
C ILE A 58 40.07 17.10 15.25
N ASP A 59 40.44 17.77 14.15
CA ASP A 59 41.58 18.71 14.14
C ASP A 59 41.30 19.97 14.99
N ASP A 60 40.10 20.55 14.89
CA ASP A 60 39.64 21.68 15.68
C ASP A 60 38.28 21.39 16.31
N ILE A 61 38.32 20.96 17.57
CA ILE A 61 37.13 20.60 18.36
C ILE A 61 36.19 21.79 18.52
N ASN A 62 36.70 22.98 18.73
CA ASN A 62 35.87 24.17 18.96
C ASN A 62 35.13 24.57 17.68
N ALA A 63 35.83 24.59 16.55
CA ALA A 63 35.20 24.88 15.26
C ALA A 63 34.13 23.82 14.91
N PHE A 64 34.41 22.52 15.16
CA PHE A 64 33.46 21.43 14.93
C PHE A 64 32.21 21.57 15.81
N ALA A 65 32.36 21.80 17.10
CA ALA A 65 31.26 21.98 18.04
C ALA A 65 30.40 23.20 17.69
N THR A 66 31.05 24.32 17.29
CA THR A 66 30.36 25.55 16.85
C THR A 66 29.51 25.24 15.60
N LYS A 67 30.09 24.58 14.59
CA LYS A 67 29.37 24.20 13.38
C LYS A 67 28.18 23.27 13.68
N LEU A 68 28.35 22.31 14.57
CA LEU A 68 27.27 21.40 15.00
C LEU A 68 26.14 22.19 15.68
N TRP A 69 26.46 23.10 16.58
CA TRP A 69 25.50 23.97 17.24
C TRP A 69 24.75 24.89 16.27
N GLU A 70 25.44 25.56 15.36
CA GLU A 70 24.82 26.44 14.36
C GLU A 70 23.82 25.71 13.45
N ASN A 71 24.11 24.47 13.09
CA ASN A 71 23.26 23.66 12.23
C ASN A 71 22.18 22.81 12.96
N ARG A 72 22.09 22.87 14.29
CA ARG A 72 21.22 22.02 15.11
C ARG A 72 19.72 22.03 14.74
N ASN A 73 19.24 23.08 14.09
CA ASN A 73 17.85 23.22 13.65
C ASN A 73 17.67 22.94 12.15
N ASN A 74 18.75 22.68 11.42
CA ASN A 74 18.66 22.38 10.00
C ASN A 74 18.17 20.96 9.77
N ALA A 75 16.91 20.84 9.34
CA ALA A 75 16.28 19.55 9.05
C ALA A 75 16.64 18.98 7.67
N ASN A 76 17.33 19.75 6.82
CA ASN A 76 17.71 19.31 5.48
C ASN A 76 19.18 18.89 5.45
N ALA A 77 19.47 17.74 4.89
CA ALA A 77 20.83 17.38 4.50
C ALA A 77 21.24 18.17 3.25
N ALA A 78 22.52 18.49 3.10
CA ALA A 78 23.02 19.21 1.93
C ALA A 78 23.07 18.31 0.68
N SER A 79 23.18 16.99 0.88
CA SER A 79 23.13 15.96 -0.17
C SER A 79 22.58 14.65 0.36
N ASP A 80 22.25 13.72 -0.54
CA ASP A 80 21.76 12.37 -0.18
C ASP A 80 22.81 11.54 0.59
N ARG A 81 24.08 11.92 0.55
CA ARG A 81 25.19 11.27 1.27
C ARG A 81 25.61 11.99 2.54
N GLU A 82 24.86 12.99 2.92
CA GLU A 82 25.10 13.74 4.16
C GLU A 82 23.93 13.55 5.12
N GLU A 83 24.14 13.98 6.34
CA GLU A 83 23.10 13.95 7.38
C GLU A 83 22.65 15.36 7.74
N SER A 84 21.40 15.48 8.18
CA SER A 84 20.87 16.76 8.61
C SER A 84 21.53 17.24 9.92
N GLY A 85 21.74 18.53 10.04
CA GLY A 85 22.30 19.11 11.28
C GLY A 85 21.43 18.81 12.50
N LYS A 86 20.11 18.70 12.32
CA LYS A 86 19.17 18.32 13.37
C LYS A 86 19.40 16.88 13.86
N TYR A 87 19.70 15.95 12.97
CA TYR A 87 19.98 14.57 13.36
C TYR A 87 21.33 14.45 14.06
N LEU A 88 22.37 15.12 13.55
CA LEU A 88 23.69 15.14 14.20
C LEU A 88 23.63 15.76 15.59
N TRP A 89 22.81 16.79 15.78
CA TRP A 89 22.57 17.38 17.09
C TRP A 89 21.82 16.43 18.02
N TRP A 90 20.82 15.69 17.51
CA TRP A 90 20.11 14.67 18.26
C TRP A 90 21.06 13.56 18.73
N LEU A 91 22.04 13.12 17.93
CA LEU A 91 23.08 12.17 18.36
C LEU A 91 23.85 12.70 19.58
N TRP A 92 24.20 13.98 19.55
CA TRP A 92 24.84 14.63 20.72
C TRP A 92 23.93 14.59 21.95
N GLU A 93 22.67 14.87 21.81
CA GLU A 93 21.68 14.81 22.90
C GLU A 93 21.48 13.36 23.43
N GLN A 94 21.70 12.34 22.59
CA GLN A 94 21.68 10.94 22.99
C GLN A 94 22.98 10.46 23.66
N GLY A 95 24.01 11.30 23.73
CA GLY A 95 25.27 11.02 24.43
C GLY A 95 26.43 10.62 23.52
N ALA A 96 26.29 10.73 22.20
CA ALA A 96 27.42 10.52 21.27
C ALA A 96 28.50 11.60 21.51
N THR A 97 29.78 11.20 21.54
CA THR A 97 30.89 12.17 21.60
C THR A 97 31.08 12.92 20.29
N LEU A 98 31.80 14.03 20.31
CA LEU A 98 32.09 14.78 19.07
C LEU A 98 32.88 13.93 18.07
N GLU A 99 33.84 13.14 18.58
CA GLU A 99 34.63 12.20 17.77
C GLU A 99 33.79 11.09 17.17
N ALA A 100 32.79 10.58 17.89
CA ALA A 100 31.82 9.63 17.36
C ALA A 100 30.96 10.26 16.26
N ILE A 101 30.46 11.49 16.46
CA ILE A 101 29.71 12.22 15.44
C ILE A 101 30.58 12.50 14.21
N ASN A 102 31.85 12.85 14.39
CA ASN A 102 32.78 13.02 13.26
C ASN A 102 32.96 11.71 12.48
N TRP A 103 33.13 10.59 13.18
CA TRP A 103 33.18 9.28 12.55
C TRP A 103 31.88 9.00 11.76
N TYR A 104 30.72 9.28 12.36
CA TYR A 104 29.43 9.06 11.70
C TYR A 104 29.31 9.87 10.40
N ILE A 105 29.72 11.13 10.40
CA ILE A 105 29.71 11.98 9.20
C ILE A 105 30.59 11.39 8.09
N LEU A 106 31.79 10.92 8.43
CA LEU A 106 32.71 10.30 7.47
C LEU A 106 32.15 8.99 6.92
N GLU A 107 31.58 8.15 7.78
CA GLU A 107 31.00 6.87 7.40
C GLU A 107 29.75 7.05 6.56
N ARG A 108 28.85 7.98 6.95
CA ARG A 108 27.59 8.31 6.27
C ARG A 108 27.79 8.64 4.79
N SER A 109 28.90 9.28 4.46
CA SER A 109 29.23 9.64 3.07
C SER A 109 29.37 8.43 2.13
N LYS A 110 29.57 7.23 2.65
CA LYS A 110 29.70 5.97 1.88
C LYS A 110 28.33 5.36 1.54
N TYR A 111 27.26 5.76 2.21
CA TYR A 111 25.92 5.23 2.06
C TYR A 111 25.05 6.14 1.19
N THR A 112 24.10 5.56 0.46
CA THR A 112 23.22 6.31 -0.46
C THR A 112 22.13 7.06 0.29
N ASP A 113 21.68 6.54 1.43
CA ASP A 113 20.66 7.18 2.26
C ASP A 113 20.87 6.89 3.76
N HIS A 114 20.09 7.58 4.60
CA HIS A 114 20.12 7.41 6.05
C HIS A 114 19.69 5.99 6.48
N GLY A 115 18.71 5.41 5.80
CA GLY A 115 18.21 4.07 6.16
C GLY A 115 19.25 2.97 6.00
N ASP A 116 20.06 3.04 4.93
CA ASP A 116 21.17 2.12 4.70
C ASP A 116 22.21 2.21 5.84
N MET A 117 22.57 3.43 6.25
CA MET A 117 23.50 3.64 7.36
C MET A 117 22.91 3.17 8.69
N ALA A 118 21.65 3.50 8.98
CA ALA A 118 20.97 3.12 10.21
C ALA A 118 20.72 1.61 10.33
N SER A 119 20.68 0.87 9.20
CA SER A 119 20.57 -0.59 9.22
C SER A 119 21.83 -1.27 9.76
N GLU A 120 23.00 -0.66 9.51
CA GLU A 120 24.31 -1.18 9.95
C GLU A 120 24.74 -0.58 11.30
N TYR A 121 24.43 0.71 11.52
CA TYR A 121 24.83 1.48 12.69
C TYR A 121 23.64 2.23 13.28
N PRO A 122 22.66 1.51 13.86
CA PRO A 122 21.48 2.15 14.44
C PRO A 122 21.82 2.93 15.70
N SER A 123 21.28 4.15 15.81
CA SER A 123 21.54 5.04 16.93
C SER A 123 20.59 4.81 18.10
N ASP A 124 19.42 4.21 17.84
CA ASP A 124 18.49 3.76 18.86
C ASP A 124 17.78 2.46 18.43
N ASP A 125 17.02 1.90 19.33
CA ASP A 125 16.26 0.67 19.08
C ASP A 125 15.17 0.84 18.03
N VAL A 126 14.63 2.04 17.88
CA VAL A 126 13.63 2.35 16.83
C VAL A 126 14.28 2.27 15.46
N GLU A 127 15.43 2.91 15.26
CA GLU A 127 16.20 2.80 14.03
C GLU A 127 16.59 1.36 13.72
N ALA A 128 17.08 0.63 14.76
CA ALA A 128 17.50 -0.75 14.59
C ALA A 128 16.40 -1.64 14.00
N PHE A 129 15.19 -1.57 14.53
CA PHE A 129 14.09 -2.39 14.04
C PHE A 129 13.46 -1.84 12.76
N VAL A 130 13.48 -0.53 12.59
CA VAL A 130 12.88 0.18 11.45
C VAL A 130 13.71 -0.01 10.17
N HIS A 131 15.03 0.01 10.26
CA HIS A 131 15.91 -0.01 9.10
C HIS A 131 16.58 -1.37 8.82
N SER A 132 16.52 -2.33 9.73
CA SER A 132 17.17 -3.64 9.59
C SER A 132 16.44 -4.63 8.64
N GLY A 133 15.26 -4.31 8.14
CA GLY A 133 14.56 -5.08 7.09
C GLY A 133 14.86 -4.51 5.70
N ALA A 134 14.90 -5.35 4.67
CA ALA A 134 14.99 -4.92 3.27
C ALA A 134 13.68 -4.23 2.84
N ARG A 135 13.45 -3.01 3.31
CA ARG A 135 12.26 -2.21 2.95
C ARG A 135 12.24 -1.95 1.47
N VAL A 136 11.06 -2.04 0.90
CA VAL A 136 10.83 -1.77 -0.51
C VAL A 136 10.74 -0.27 -0.77
N PHE A 137 10.17 0.49 0.19
CA PHE A 137 9.91 1.92 0.04
C PHE A 137 10.72 2.74 1.04
N ASP A 138 11.37 3.77 0.54
CA ASP A 138 12.11 4.73 1.34
C ASP A 138 11.17 5.54 2.24
N LYS A 139 11.48 5.58 3.55
CA LYS A 139 10.65 6.25 4.56
C LYS A 139 10.46 7.74 4.28
N TYR A 140 11.53 8.43 3.88
CA TYR A 140 11.47 9.86 3.60
C TYR A 140 10.52 10.19 2.44
N ASN A 141 10.56 9.37 1.38
CA ASN A 141 9.66 9.55 0.25
C ASN A 141 8.20 9.22 0.59
N VAL A 142 7.95 8.21 1.44
CA VAL A 142 6.61 7.91 1.95
C VAL A 142 6.08 9.04 2.83
N GLU A 143 6.90 9.58 3.73
CA GLU A 143 6.52 10.68 4.63
C GLU A 143 6.06 11.94 3.88
N LYS A 144 6.60 12.22 2.69
CA LYS A 144 6.17 13.36 1.85
C LYS A 144 4.68 13.31 1.51
N PHE A 145 4.08 12.12 1.41
CA PHE A 145 2.65 11.97 1.12
C PHE A 145 1.75 12.40 2.27
N LYS A 146 2.24 12.43 3.52
CA LYS A 146 1.46 12.92 4.68
C LYS A 146 0.82 14.28 4.45
N LYS A 147 1.48 15.16 3.68
CA LYS A 147 0.95 16.49 3.32
C LYS A 147 -0.32 16.42 2.47
N CYS A 148 -0.53 15.33 1.74
CA CYS A 148 -1.66 15.12 0.85
C CYS A 148 -2.79 14.32 1.52
N CYS A 149 -2.49 13.57 2.59
CA CYS A 149 -3.46 12.82 3.36
C CYS A 149 -4.39 13.74 4.13
N LYS A 150 -5.67 13.45 4.12
CA LYS A 150 -6.70 14.20 4.84
C LYS A 150 -7.94 13.36 5.08
N ALA A 151 -8.70 13.73 6.09
CA ALA A 151 -9.99 13.09 6.37
C ALA A 151 -10.91 13.14 5.12
N PRO A 152 -11.74 12.11 4.92
CA PRO A 152 -12.71 12.13 3.84
C PRO A 152 -13.71 13.27 4.01
N LYS A 153 -14.15 13.84 2.90
CA LYS A 153 -15.16 14.91 2.92
C LYS A 153 -16.54 14.35 3.21
N TYR A 154 -16.80 13.13 2.73
CA TYR A 154 -18.04 12.41 2.95
C TYR A 154 -17.75 10.97 3.35
N VAL A 155 -18.58 10.41 4.21
CA VAL A 155 -18.58 8.99 4.60
C VAL A 155 -19.98 8.45 4.35
N GLY A 156 -20.10 7.27 3.76
CA GLY A 156 -21.40 6.69 3.43
C GLY A 156 -21.27 5.42 2.61
N ASP A 157 -22.21 5.21 1.70
CA ASP A 157 -22.15 4.13 0.72
C ASP A 157 -22.92 4.48 -0.56
N VAL A 158 -22.64 3.72 -1.64
CA VAL A 158 -23.42 3.77 -2.90
C VAL A 158 -24.51 2.71 -2.84
N TYR A 159 -25.72 3.12 -3.17
CA TYR A 159 -26.92 2.29 -3.24
C TYR A 159 -27.50 2.33 -4.65
N ALA A 160 -28.14 1.22 -5.04
CA ALA A 160 -28.86 1.03 -6.28
C ALA A 160 -30.29 0.54 -6.00
N ASP A 161 -31.03 0.16 -7.04
CA ASP A 161 -32.37 -0.42 -6.90
C ASP A 161 -32.33 -1.90 -6.46
N GLY A 162 -31.18 -2.58 -6.63
CA GLY A 162 -30.95 -3.94 -6.20
C GLY A 162 -29.48 -4.20 -5.88
N ASP A 163 -29.21 -5.40 -5.37
CA ASP A 163 -27.86 -5.81 -4.96
C ASP A 163 -27.12 -6.57 -6.06
N GLU A 164 -27.83 -7.11 -7.07
CA GLU A 164 -27.27 -7.92 -8.15
C GLU A 164 -27.94 -7.58 -9.51
N GLY A 165 -27.29 -7.97 -10.59
CA GLY A 165 -27.80 -7.84 -11.95
C GLY A 165 -27.92 -6.40 -12.43
N GLU A 166 -28.86 -6.15 -13.37
CA GLU A 166 -29.08 -4.80 -13.93
C GLU A 166 -29.59 -3.79 -12.87
N ASP A 167 -30.34 -4.28 -11.87
CA ASP A 167 -30.86 -3.44 -10.80
C ASP A 167 -29.74 -2.92 -9.87
N ALA A 168 -28.64 -3.65 -9.77
CA ALA A 168 -27.45 -3.20 -9.01
C ALA A 168 -26.75 -1.98 -9.65
N LEU A 169 -27.03 -1.68 -10.92
CA LEU A 169 -26.46 -0.53 -11.63
C LEU A 169 -27.50 0.54 -11.98
N SER A 170 -28.74 0.35 -11.48
CA SER A 170 -29.86 1.26 -11.75
C SER A 170 -30.05 2.26 -10.60
N ASN A 171 -30.33 3.54 -10.95
CA ASN A 171 -30.60 4.62 -10.00
C ASN A 171 -29.55 4.77 -8.88
N LEU A 172 -28.28 4.69 -9.25
CA LEU A 172 -27.16 4.83 -8.32
C LEU A 172 -27.17 6.15 -7.57
N ARG A 173 -27.06 6.10 -6.27
CA ARG A 173 -27.05 7.24 -5.38
C ARG A 173 -26.11 7.05 -4.20
N PHE A 174 -25.34 8.06 -3.89
CA PHE A 174 -24.53 8.09 -2.68
C PHE A 174 -25.39 8.58 -1.50
N LYS A 175 -25.42 7.82 -0.42
CA LYS A 175 -26.08 8.19 0.83
C LYS A 175 -25.03 8.35 1.92
N GLU A 176 -25.06 9.50 2.60
CA GLU A 176 -24.18 9.74 3.75
C GLU A 176 -24.61 8.90 4.95
N ASP A 177 -23.64 8.21 5.54
CA ASP A 177 -23.79 7.43 6.76
C ASP A 177 -22.48 7.46 7.53
N LYS A 178 -22.50 7.87 8.78
CA LYS A 178 -21.31 7.95 9.64
C LYS A 178 -20.65 6.58 9.88
N GLN A 179 -21.40 5.49 9.74
CA GLN A 179 -20.91 4.12 9.86
C GLN A 179 -20.62 3.48 8.50
N GLY A 180 -20.78 4.22 7.41
CA GLY A 180 -20.49 3.78 6.05
C GLY A 180 -19.03 3.45 5.87
N LEU A 181 -18.74 2.51 4.96
CA LEU A 181 -17.38 2.03 4.67
C LEU A 181 -16.75 2.73 3.48
N LEU A 182 -17.52 3.50 2.71
CA LEU A 182 -17.03 4.28 1.58
C LEU A 182 -16.64 5.69 2.03
N TRP A 183 -15.35 5.96 2.00
CA TRP A 183 -14.77 7.28 2.20
C TRP A 183 -14.65 8.00 0.88
N VAL A 184 -15.18 9.23 0.79
CA VAL A 184 -15.18 10.03 -0.43
C VAL A 184 -14.53 11.37 -0.18
N TRP A 185 -13.44 11.64 -0.88
CA TRP A 185 -12.75 12.94 -0.88
C TRP A 185 -13.28 13.86 -1.98
N SER A 186 -13.66 13.28 -3.13
CA SER A 186 -14.32 13.98 -4.23
C SER A 186 -15.39 13.10 -4.85
N LYS A 187 -16.62 13.60 -4.96
CA LYS A 187 -17.69 12.94 -5.71
C LYS A 187 -17.38 12.99 -7.21
N PRO A 188 -17.95 12.08 -8.03
CA PRO A 188 -17.78 12.14 -9.46
C PRO A 188 -18.30 13.48 -10.01
N ASP A 189 -17.56 14.02 -10.95
CA ASP A 189 -17.94 15.19 -11.72
C ASP A 189 -18.38 14.71 -13.12
N VAL A 190 -19.66 14.74 -13.36
CA VAL A 190 -20.30 14.22 -14.57
C VAL A 190 -21.00 15.36 -15.29
N ASP A 191 -20.61 15.61 -16.54
CA ASP A 191 -21.26 16.57 -17.42
C ASP A 191 -22.25 15.86 -18.33
N ASP A 192 -23.40 16.50 -18.60
CA ASP A 192 -24.45 15.93 -19.43
C ASP A 192 -24.14 16.00 -20.96
N LYS A 193 -23.19 16.83 -21.37
CA LYS A 193 -22.85 17.09 -22.77
C LYS A 193 -21.53 16.48 -23.17
N GLU A 194 -20.59 16.42 -22.23
CA GLU A 194 -19.24 15.95 -22.45
C GLU A 194 -18.92 14.79 -21.54
N GLU A 195 -18.08 13.90 -22.01
CA GLU A 195 -17.54 12.76 -21.26
C GLU A 195 -16.02 12.85 -21.30
N VAL A 196 -15.36 12.58 -20.18
CA VAL A 196 -13.91 12.44 -20.13
C VAL A 196 -13.59 10.94 -20.12
N THR A 197 -13.21 10.42 -21.27
CA THR A 197 -12.82 9.01 -21.41
C THR A 197 -11.59 8.72 -20.55
N ASP A 198 -11.48 7.50 -20.04
CA ASP A 198 -10.35 7.04 -19.22
C ASP A 198 -10.04 7.90 -17.98
N ARG A 199 -11.05 8.66 -17.50
CA ARG A 199 -10.89 9.52 -16.33
C ARG A 199 -10.80 8.74 -15.03
N TYR A 200 -11.78 7.87 -14.78
CA TYR A 200 -11.86 7.15 -13.52
C TYR A 200 -11.38 5.71 -13.65
N LEU A 201 -10.61 5.28 -12.64
CA LEU A 201 -10.12 3.91 -12.52
C LEU A 201 -10.50 3.39 -11.14
N VAL A 202 -11.19 2.26 -11.08
CA VAL A 202 -11.54 1.56 -9.85
C VAL A 202 -10.75 0.26 -9.75
N VAL A 203 -10.07 0.05 -8.63
CA VAL A 203 -9.26 -1.13 -8.39
C VAL A 203 -9.73 -1.83 -7.14
N VAL A 204 -9.84 -3.15 -7.20
CA VAL A 204 -10.34 -4.00 -6.12
C VAL A 204 -9.29 -5.02 -5.75
N ASP A 205 -8.98 -5.08 -4.46
CA ASP A 205 -8.28 -6.17 -3.82
C ASP A 205 -9.27 -6.96 -2.97
N ILE A 206 -9.28 -8.29 -3.15
CA ILE A 206 -10.27 -9.17 -2.52
C ILE A 206 -9.67 -9.80 -1.27
N GLY A 207 -10.11 -9.35 -0.12
CA GLY A 207 -9.82 -9.97 1.18
C GLY A 207 -10.73 -11.14 1.51
N GLY A 208 -10.66 -11.61 2.75
CA GLY A 208 -11.49 -12.71 3.26
C GLY A 208 -12.65 -12.26 4.13
N ARG A 209 -13.57 -13.20 4.46
CA ARG A 209 -14.77 -12.96 5.28
C ARG A 209 -14.50 -12.77 6.77
N GLY A 210 -13.44 -13.35 7.30
CA GLY A 210 -13.21 -13.46 8.73
C GLY A 210 -12.52 -12.23 9.32
N LYS A 211 -12.80 -11.88 10.58
CA LYS A 211 -12.11 -10.80 11.31
C LYS A 211 -10.58 -10.96 11.40
N LYS A 212 -10.04 -12.12 11.04
CA LYS A 212 -8.59 -12.42 10.96
C LYS A 212 -8.08 -12.53 9.52
N ALA A 213 -8.96 -12.37 8.52
CA ALA A 213 -8.63 -12.40 7.10
C ALA A 213 -8.19 -11.01 6.63
N ASP A 214 -7.55 -10.96 5.47
CA ASP A 214 -7.18 -9.72 4.81
C ASP A 214 -8.41 -8.87 4.49
N TRP A 215 -8.24 -7.57 4.42
CA TRP A 215 -9.33 -6.63 4.16
C TRP A 215 -9.64 -6.57 2.66
N SER A 216 -10.92 -6.41 2.36
CA SER A 216 -11.31 -6.05 1.00
C SER A 216 -11.24 -4.55 0.81
N VAL A 217 -10.65 -4.14 -0.31
CA VAL A 217 -10.41 -2.73 -0.64
C VAL A 217 -10.93 -2.42 -2.05
N ILE A 218 -11.69 -1.34 -2.19
CA ILE A 218 -12.04 -0.75 -3.49
C ILE A 218 -11.51 0.68 -3.47
N VAL A 219 -10.61 1.03 -4.37
CA VAL A 219 -10.08 2.40 -4.49
C VAL A 219 -10.47 3.02 -5.82
N VAL A 220 -10.77 4.31 -5.80
CA VAL A 220 -11.08 5.10 -7.00
C VAL A 220 -10.01 6.15 -7.23
N PHE A 221 -9.42 6.13 -8.41
CA PHE A 221 -8.50 7.16 -8.90
C PHE A 221 -9.20 8.08 -9.89
N ASP A 222 -9.06 9.40 -9.73
CA ASP A 222 -9.37 10.40 -10.75
C ASP A 222 -8.07 10.75 -11.48
N ARG A 223 -8.07 10.55 -12.78
CA ARG A 223 -6.92 10.74 -13.68
C ARG A 223 -7.02 12.05 -14.49
N LEU A 224 -8.03 12.88 -14.25
CA LEU A 224 -8.28 14.10 -15.02
C LEU A 224 -7.03 14.96 -15.21
N ASN A 225 -6.26 15.16 -14.13
CA ASN A 225 -5.06 16.00 -14.19
C ASN A 225 -3.97 15.45 -15.13
N GLN A 226 -4.02 14.16 -15.51
CA GLN A 226 -3.04 13.59 -16.45
C GLN A 226 -3.21 14.15 -17.88
N MET A 227 -4.35 14.77 -18.21
CA MET A 227 -4.53 15.48 -19.48
C MET A 227 -3.49 16.61 -19.67
N GLU A 228 -3.08 17.22 -18.57
CA GLU A 228 -2.11 18.33 -18.54
C GLU A 228 -0.75 17.90 -17.97
N GLY A 229 -0.45 16.60 -17.96
CA GLY A 229 0.78 16.05 -17.37
C GLY A 229 0.80 16.06 -15.83
N GLY A 230 -0.35 16.26 -15.19
CA GLY A 230 -0.50 16.20 -13.74
C GLY A 230 -0.60 14.75 -13.20
N LYS A 231 -1.02 14.62 -11.94
CA LYS A 231 -0.98 13.37 -11.17
C LYS A 231 -2.38 12.79 -10.97
N PRO A 232 -2.56 11.47 -11.05
CA PRO A 232 -3.78 10.81 -10.59
C PRO A 232 -3.97 11.01 -9.09
N VAL A 233 -5.22 11.10 -8.66
CA VAL A 233 -5.62 11.41 -7.28
C VAL A 233 -6.54 10.31 -6.76
N VAL A 234 -6.31 9.80 -5.56
CA VAL A 234 -7.28 8.94 -4.85
C VAL A 234 -8.48 9.81 -4.44
N VAL A 235 -9.66 9.51 -4.94
CA VAL A 235 -10.89 10.31 -4.70
C VAL A 235 -11.94 9.60 -3.88
N ALA A 236 -11.92 8.27 -3.84
CA ALA A 236 -12.75 7.49 -2.92
C ALA A 236 -12.08 6.15 -2.58
N GLN A 237 -12.51 5.57 -1.46
CA GLN A 237 -12.05 4.26 -1.02
C GLN A 237 -13.11 3.60 -0.13
N TRP A 238 -13.49 2.39 -0.48
CA TRP A 238 -14.23 1.47 0.37
C TRP A 238 -13.25 0.51 1.05
N TYR A 239 -13.45 0.22 2.33
CA TYR A 239 -12.54 -0.62 3.11
C TYR A 239 -13.33 -1.41 4.15
N GLY A 240 -13.39 -2.73 4.02
CA GLY A 240 -14.23 -3.55 4.90
C GLY A 240 -14.08 -5.05 4.70
N HIS A 241 -14.92 -5.82 5.37
CA HIS A 241 -15.10 -7.25 5.15
C HIS A 241 -16.51 -7.49 4.59
N ILE A 242 -16.61 -8.18 3.48
CA ILE A 242 -17.84 -8.51 2.77
C ILE A 242 -17.66 -9.81 2.01
N ASP A 243 -18.73 -10.49 1.68
CA ASP A 243 -18.68 -11.67 0.82
C ASP A 243 -18.20 -11.32 -0.59
N MET A 244 -17.43 -12.21 -1.22
CA MET A 244 -16.76 -11.90 -2.50
C MET A 244 -17.75 -11.53 -3.61
N ASP A 245 -18.90 -12.20 -3.68
CA ASP A 245 -19.96 -11.91 -4.63
C ASP A 245 -20.52 -10.50 -4.42
N MET A 246 -20.86 -10.16 -3.20
CA MET A 246 -21.33 -8.82 -2.84
C MET A 246 -20.25 -7.75 -3.07
N LEU A 247 -18.96 -8.08 -2.84
CA LEU A 247 -17.85 -7.16 -3.09
C LEU A 247 -17.77 -6.80 -4.59
N ALA A 248 -17.91 -7.78 -5.46
CA ALA A 248 -17.84 -7.56 -6.89
C ALA A 248 -18.99 -6.66 -7.39
N TRP A 249 -20.23 -6.87 -6.91
CA TRP A 249 -21.34 -5.97 -7.20
C TRP A 249 -21.17 -4.59 -6.58
N LYS A 250 -20.67 -4.49 -5.35
CA LYS A 250 -20.34 -3.21 -4.71
C LYS A 250 -19.29 -2.45 -5.52
N ALA A 251 -18.28 -3.13 -6.02
CA ALA A 251 -17.27 -2.53 -6.88
C ALA A 251 -17.87 -2.02 -8.21
N ALA A 252 -18.76 -2.80 -8.82
CA ALA A 252 -19.47 -2.38 -10.04
C ALA A 252 -20.38 -1.17 -9.78
N GLN A 253 -21.08 -1.12 -8.63
CA GLN A 253 -21.88 0.04 -8.20
C GLN A 253 -21.02 1.30 -8.08
N ILE A 254 -19.88 1.19 -7.37
CA ILE A 254 -18.96 2.32 -7.20
C ILE A 254 -18.38 2.76 -8.54
N ALA A 255 -17.97 1.81 -9.39
CA ALA A 255 -17.43 2.13 -10.71
C ALA A 255 -18.46 2.80 -11.64
N ALA A 256 -19.70 2.32 -11.60
CA ALA A 256 -20.79 2.94 -12.37
C ALA A 256 -21.17 4.33 -11.82
N PHE A 257 -21.13 4.52 -10.48
CA PHE A 257 -21.34 5.82 -9.85
C PHE A 257 -20.25 6.84 -10.26
N TYR A 258 -19.00 6.38 -10.45
CA TYR A 258 -17.90 7.18 -10.97
C TYR A 258 -17.84 7.14 -12.51
N ASP A 259 -18.96 7.49 -13.17
CA ASP A 259 -19.09 7.68 -14.62
C ASP A 259 -18.62 6.47 -15.45
N ASN A 260 -19.03 5.28 -15.04
CA ASN A 260 -18.66 4.02 -15.70
C ASN A 260 -17.13 3.81 -15.80
N ALA A 261 -16.42 4.03 -14.69
CA ALA A 261 -14.98 3.89 -14.56
C ALA A 261 -14.45 2.54 -15.06
N LEU A 262 -13.19 2.48 -15.50
CA LEU A 262 -12.54 1.17 -15.74
C LEU A 262 -12.47 0.40 -14.42
N LEU A 263 -13.13 -0.76 -14.34
CA LEU A 263 -13.14 -1.62 -13.16
C LEU A 263 -12.09 -2.73 -13.27
N VAL A 264 -11.13 -2.73 -12.38
CA VAL A 264 -10.05 -3.72 -12.27
C VAL A 264 -10.23 -4.51 -10.98
N ILE A 265 -10.46 -5.81 -11.11
CA ILE A 265 -10.56 -6.72 -9.95
C ILE A 265 -9.33 -7.61 -9.95
N GLU A 266 -8.68 -7.76 -8.79
CA GLU A 266 -7.61 -8.74 -8.66
C GLU A 266 -8.18 -10.15 -8.76
N SER A 267 -7.65 -10.97 -9.69
CA SER A 267 -8.23 -12.27 -10.03
C SER A 267 -7.58 -13.47 -9.34
N ASN A 268 -6.53 -13.26 -8.54
CA ASN A 268 -5.81 -14.38 -7.92
C ASN A 268 -6.70 -15.26 -7.04
N THR A 269 -7.51 -14.61 -6.22
CA THR A 269 -8.49 -15.29 -5.34
C THR A 269 -9.59 -15.97 -6.15
N LEU A 270 -9.87 -15.46 -7.36
CA LEU A 270 -10.90 -15.94 -8.27
C LEU A 270 -10.43 -17.12 -9.15
N GLU A 271 -9.12 -17.32 -9.30
CA GLU A 271 -8.53 -18.36 -10.17
C GLU A 271 -7.91 -19.54 -9.38
N THR A 272 -7.77 -19.43 -8.07
CA THR A 272 -7.24 -20.51 -7.23
C THR A 272 -8.31 -21.59 -7.00
N HIS A 273 -8.06 -22.79 -7.53
CA HIS A 273 -8.81 -24.00 -7.21
C HIS A 273 -8.44 -24.54 -5.82
N ASP A 274 -8.49 -23.73 -4.77
CA ASP A 274 -8.26 -24.21 -3.42
C ASP A 274 -9.42 -25.10 -2.98
N LYS A 275 -9.14 -26.38 -2.77
CA LYS A 275 -10.14 -27.38 -2.38
C LYS A 275 -10.86 -27.02 -1.08
N GLU A 276 -10.25 -26.26 -0.20
CA GLU A 276 -10.86 -25.80 1.05
C GLU A 276 -11.90 -24.69 0.81
N ARG A 277 -11.75 -23.86 -0.25
CA ARG A 277 -12.73 -22.85 -0.65
C ARG A 277 -13.89 -23.41 -1.46
N GLN A 278 -13.70 -24.55 -2.12
CA GLN A 278 -14.79 -25.25 -2.81
C GLN A 278 -15.86 -25.81 -1.87
N VAL A 279 -15.55 -26.00 -0.59
CA VAL A 279 -16.51 -26.52 0.41
C VAL A 279 -17.63 -25.51 0.71
N ASP A 280 -17.37 -24.20 0.54
CA ASP A 280 -18.37 -23.14 0.74
C ASP A 280 -19.15 -22.76 -0.53
N GLY A 281 -18.97 -23.48 -1.62
CA GLY A 281 -19.68 -23.22 -2.88
C GLY A 281 -19.21 -21.98 -3.63
N ASP A 282 -18.01 -21.49 -3.33
CA ASP A 282 -17.46 -20.23 -3.86
C ASP A 282 -17.00 -20.40 -5.33
N MET A 283 -17.91 -20.05 -6.23
CA MET A 283 -17.65 -20.01 -7.68
C MET A 283 -17.18 -18.61 -8.10
N SER A 284 -16.05 -18.15 -7.58
CA SER A 284 -15.52 -16.81 -7.80
C SER A 284 -15.30 -16.46 -9.27
N GLY A 285 -14.85 -17.40 -10.09
CA GLY A 285 -14.80 -17.21 -11.54
C GLY A 285 -16.17 -17.01 -12.19
N TYR A 286 -17.23 -17.52 -11.57
CA TYR A 286 -18.61 -17.32 -12.02
C TYR A 286 -19.09 -15.88 -11.80
N ILE A 287 -18.71 -15.26 -10.69
CA ILE A 287 -19.12 -13.90 -10.32
C ILE A 287 -18.54 -12.86 -11.26
N LEU A 288 -17.25 -12.98 -11.59
CA LEU A 288 -16.63 -12.10 -12.59
C LEU A 288 -17.35 -12.22 -13.96
N ASN A 289 -17.81 -13.43 -14.30
CA ASN A 289 -18.60 -13.66 -15.50
C ASN A 289 -19.98 -13.00 -15.44
N GLN A 290 -20.65 -12.98 -14.30
CA GLN A 290 -21.94 -12.27 -14.14
C GLN A 290 -21.77 -10.77 -14.29
N ILE A 291 -20.74 -10.20 -13.68
CA ILE A 291 -20.47 -8.74 -13.75
C ILE A 291 -20.15 -8.31 -15.18
N LYS A 292 -19.38 -9.10 -15.96
CA LYS A 292 -19.04 -8.76 -17.35
C LYS A 292 -20.25 -8.65 -18.26
N ASP A 293 -21.32 -9.38 -17.97
CA ASP A 293 -22.55 -9.35 -18.78
C ASP A 293 -23.40 -8.10 -18.49
N VAL A 294 -23.16 -7.44 -17.33
CA VAL A 294 -23.91 -6.25 -16.87
C VAL A 294 -23.04 -5.01 -16.90
N TYR A 295 -21.79 -5.10 -16.45
CA TYR A 295 -20.84 -3.98 -16.42
C TYR A 295 -19.87 -4.06 -17.60
N SER A 296 -19.98 -3.12 -18.54
CA SER A 296 -19.27 -3.20 -19.81
C SER A 296 -17.81 -2.75 -19.77
N ASN A 297 -17.41 -1.89 -18.81
CA ASN A 297 -16.06 -1.32 -18.70
C ASN A 297 -15.18 -2.09 -17.71
N LEU A 298 -15.15 -3.41 -17.88
CA LEU A 298 -14.35 -4.30 -17.03
C LEU A 298 -12.99 -4.55 -17.67
N TYR A 299 -11.93 -4.40 -16.88
CA TYR A 299 -10.56 -4.67 -17.31
C TYR A 299 -10.37 -6.12 -17.74
N ALA A 300 -9.81 -6.31 -18.91
CA ALA A 300 -9.39 -7.60 -19.43
C ALA A 300 -7.90 -7.57 -19.76
N ARG A 301 -7.23 -8.67 -19.45
CA ARG A 301 -5.80 -8.85 -19.81
C ARG A 301 -5.62 -8.81 -21.32
N LYS A 302 -4.51 -8.24 -21.77
CA LYS A 302 -4.14 -8.26 -23.19
C LYS A 302 -3.94 -9.71 -23.62
N GLN A 303 -4.61 -10.12 -24.69
CA GLN A 303 -4.42 -11.41 -25.34
C GLN A 303 -3.24 -11.34 -26.30
N SER A 304 -2.50 -12.44 -26.43
CA SER A 304 -1.49 -12.58 -27.49
C SER A 304 -2.17 -12.75 -28.85
N ASP A 305 -1.43 -12.51 -29.93
CA ASP A 305 -1.93 -12.69 -31.27
C ASP A 305 -2.37 -14.14 -31.53
N GLU A 306 -1.72 -15.12 -30.90
CA GLU A 306 -2.07 -16.54 -30.95
C GLU A 306 -3.41 -16.81 -30.28
N GLU A 307 -3.62 -16.31 -29.04
CA GLU A 307 -4.89 -16.43 -28.32
C GLU A 307 -6.07 -15.79 -29.07
N ILE A 308 -5.82 -14.66 -29.76
CA ILE A 308 -6.84 -13.99 -30.59
C ILE A 308 -7.18 -14.84 -31.82
N GLN A 309 -6.16 -15.45 -32.49
CA GLN A 309 -6.35 -16.32 -33.65
C GLN A 309 -7.06 -17.63 -33.30
N GLU A 310 -6.81 -18.17 -32.12
CA GLU A 310 -7.46 -19.39 -31.62
C GLU A 310 -8.87 -19.10 -31.06
N GLY A 311 -9.28 -17.83 -30.98
CA GLY A 311 -10.60 -17.41 -30.49
C GLY A 311 -10.79 -17.63 -29.00
N GLU A 312 -9.69 -17.61 -28.20
CA GLU A 312 -9.78 -17.75 -26.75
C GLU A 312 -10.62 -16.61 -26.13
N PRO A 313 -11.44 -16.91 -25.11
CA PRO A 313 -12.24 -15.90 -24.45
C PRO A 313 -11.35 -14.92 -23.68
N LYS A 314 -11.80 -13.64 -23.60
CA LYS A 314 -11.11 -12.62 -22.80
C LYS A 314 -10.99 -13.06 -21.34
N LYS A 315 -9.78 -12.92 -20.79
CA LYS A 315 -9.50 -13.18 -19.37
C LYS A 315 -9.64 -11.85 -18.59
N TYR A 316 -10.71 -11.75 -17.83
CA TYR A 316 -11.00 -10.54 -17.04
C TYR A 316 -10.21 -10.53 -15.73
N GLY A 317 -10.01 -9.30 -15.20
CA GLY A 317 -9.31 -9.05 -13.94
C GLY A 317 -7.79 -9.04 -14.08
N PHE A 318 -7.14 -8.40 -13.11
CA PHE A 318 -5.68 -8.33 -13.04
C PHE A 318 -5.15 -9.54 -12.26
N HIS A 319 -4.21 -10.27 -12.86
CA HIS A 319 -3.62 -11.45 -12.23
C HIS A 319 -2.25 -11.12 -11.63
N THR A 320 -2.17 -11.14 -10.30
CA THR A 320 -0.93 -10.94 -9.56
C THR A 320 -0.20 -12.27 -9.40
N ASN A 321 0.94 -12.42 -10.05
CA ASN A 321 1.76 -13.62 -10.01
C ASN A 321 3.26 -13.27 -9.88
N VAL A 322 4.13 -14.28 -9.92
CA VAL A 322 5.58 -14.11 -9.80
C VAL A 322 6.16 -13.17 -10.87
N ALA A 323 5.54 -13.06 -12.04
CA ALA A 323 6.00 -12.18 -13.13
C ALA A 323 5.41 -10.76 -13.04
N THR A 324 4.15 -10.62 -12.65
CA THR A 324 3.44 -9.32 -12.61
C THR A 324 3.70 -8.55 -11.31
N LYS A 325 3.77 -9.25 -10.15
CA LYS A 325 3.99 -8.60 -8.85
C LYS A 325 5.26 -7.75 -8.81
N PRO A 326 6.45 -8.20 -9.28
CA PRO A 326 7.63 -7.35 -9.33
C PRO A 326 7.47 -6.10 -10.21
N LYS A 327 6.72 -6.20 -11.31
CA LYS A 327 6.47 -5.06 -12.23
C LYS A 327 5.64 -3.97 -11.55
N ILE A 328 4.51 -4.33 -10.93
CA ILE A 328 3.64 -3.35 -10.26
C ILE A 328 4.34 -2.74 -9.05
N ILE A 329 5.11 -3.52 -8.29
CA ILE A 329 5.90 -3.00 -7.16
C ILE A 329 7.00 -2.06 -7.64
N SER A 330 7.73 -2.40 -8.71
CA SER A 330 8.73 -1.50 -9.32
C SER A 330 8.11 -0.18 -9.79
N THR A 331 6.90 -0.24 -10.37
CA THR A 331 6.14 0.97 -10.73
C THR A 331 5.83 1.80 -9.50
N LEU A 332 5.32 1.16 -8.42
CA LEU A 332 4.96 1.86 -7.19
C LEU A 332 6.19 2.51 -6.52
N VAL A 333 7.36 1.83 -6.51
CA VAL A 333 8.62 2.39 -6.01
C VAL A 333 8.98 3.67 -6.77
N LYS A 334 8.92 3.65 -8.12
CA LYS A 334 9.16 4.85 -8.93
C LYS A 334 8.16 5.96 -8.60
N VAL A 335 6.87 5.62 -8.55
CA VAL A 335 5.78 6.57 -8.28
C VAL A 335 5.93 7.22 -6.91
N ILE A 336 6.32 6.48 -5.89
CA ILE A 336 6.56 7.01 -4.54
C ILE A 336 7.80 7.89 -4.52
N ARG A 337 8.92 7.44 -5.10
CA ARG A 337 10.16 8.22 -5.15
C ARG A 337 9.96 9.57 -5.85
N GLU A 338 9.25 9.58 -6.97
CA GLU A 338 9.03 10.76 -7.80
C GLU A 338 7.74 11.52 -7.43
N GLN A 339 6.99 11.06 -6.41
CA GLN A 339 5.75 11.68 -5.94
C GLN A 339 4.70 11.84 -7.07
N LEU A 340 4.50 10.81 -7.90
CA LEU A 340 3.70 10.90 -9.13
C LEU A 340 2.19 10.69 -8.95
N TYR A 341 1.68 10.56 -7.72
CA TYR A 341 0.23 10.53 -7.46
C TYR A 341 -0.11 11.27 -6.18
N VAL A 342 -1.37 11.40 -5.87
CA VAL A 342 -1.86 12.05 -4.64
C VAL A 342 -2.61 11.02 -3.80
N GLU A 343 -1.99 10.60 -2.67
CA GLU A 343 -2.63 9.77 -1.66
C GLU A 343 -3.51 10.61 -0.73
N ARG A 344 -4.63 10.03 -0.28
CA ARG A 344 -5.55 10.68 0.66
C ARG A 344 -5.66 9.94 1.99
N ASP A 345 -5.39 8.64 2.01
CA ASP A 345 -5.51 7.79 3.18
C ASP A 345 -4.14 7.53 3.83
N SER A 346 -3.96 8.02 5.05
CA SER A 346 -2.70 7.82 5.79
C SER A 346 -2.42 6.35 6.14
N ARG A 347 -3.44 5.49 6.24
CA ARG A 347 -3.28 4.05 6.52
C ARG A 347 -2.46 3.35 5.42
N CYS A 348 -2.59 3.80 4.17
CA CYS A 348 -1.79 3.29 3.06
C CYS A 348 -0.29 3.57 3.25
N LEU A 349 0.06 4.71 3.88
CA LEU A 349 1.46 5.04 4.18
C LEU A 349 2.06 4.09 5.21
N ASP A 350 1.26 3.64 6.19
CA ASP A 350 1.69 2.67 7.19
C ASP A 350 1.99 1.30 6.54
N GLU A 351 1.19 0.90 5.53
CA GLU A 351 1.47 -0.31 4.76
C GLU A 351 2.75 -0.19 3.92
N TYR A 352 3.02 0.96 3.29
CA TYR A 352 4.29 1.20 2.59
C TYR A 352 5.49 1.04 3.51
N LEU A 353 5.40 1.55 4.74
CA LEU A 353 6.48 1.44 5.73
C LEU A 353 6.66 0.02 6.28
N CYS A 354 5.67 -0.85 6.12
CA CYS A 354 5.68 -2.24 6.58
C CYS A 354 5.86 -3.26 5.44
N TYR A 355 6.22 -2.82 4.22
CA TYR A 355 6.38 -3.69 3.07
C TYR A 355 7.84 -3.99 2.79
N GLU A 356 8.19 -5.28 2.67
CA GLU A 356 9.57 -5.73 2.56
C GLU A 356 9.80 -6.74 1.43
N LYS A 357 11.04 -6.85 0.99
CA LYS A 357 11.51 -7.95 0.17
C LYS A 357 12.02 -9.06 1.08
N LYS A 358 11.33 -10.18 1.11
CA LYS A 358 11.65 -11.35 1.95
C LYS A 358 12.93 -12.04 1.46
N LYS A 359 13.57 -12.84 2.33
CA LYS A 359 14.82 -13.60 2.01
C LYS A 359 14.68 -14.53 0.79
N ASN A 360 13.49 -15.02 0.51
CA ASN A 360 13.19 -15.82 -0.68
C ASN A 360 12.97 -14.99 -1.96
N GLY A 361 13.16 -13.66 -1.89
CA GLY A 361 12.98 -12.74 -3.00
C GLY A 361 11.53 -12.29 -3.23
N ALA A 362 10.56 -12.84 -2.51
CA ALA A 362 9.16 -12.43 -2.63
C ALA A 362 8.92 -11.09 -1.93
N PHE A 363 7.97 -10.32 -2.45
CA PHE A 363 7.49 -9.08 -1.84
C PHE A 363 6.25 -9.34 -0.98
N GLY A 364 6.12 -8.65 0.17
CA GLY A 364 4.94 -8.73 1.01
C GLY A 364 5.05 -7.91 2.28
N ALA A 365 3.94 -7.76 2.98
CA ALA A 365 3.93 -7.11 4.28
C ALA A 365 4.73 -7.91 5.33
N ILE A 366 5.24 -7.22 6.32
CA ILE A 366 5.85 -7.80 7.52
C ILE A 366 4.81 -8.66 8.24
N THR A 367 5.26 -9.73 8.87
CA THR A 367 4.37 -10.68 9.57
C THR A 367 3.44 -9.97 10.56
N GLY A 368 2.13 -10.17 10.40
CA GLY A 368 1.08 -9.53 11.21
C GLY A 368 0.69 -8.13 10.75
N LYS A 369 1.14 -7.70 9.57
CA LYS A 369 0.71 -6.49 8.87
C LYS A 369 0.04 -6.86 7.56
N HIS A 370 -0.72 -5.91 7.00
CA HIS A 370 -1.48 -6.04 5.77
C HIS A 370 -0.84 -5.23 4.64
N ASP A 371 -1.10 -5.60 3.39
CA ASP A 371 -0.69 -4.89 2.17
C ASP A 371 -1.86 -4.66 1.19
N ASP A 372 -3.11 -4.76 1.67
CA ASP A 372 -4.32 -4.65 0.85
C ASP A 372 -4.49 -3.26 0.20
N LEU A 373 -4.26 -2.19 0.98
CA LEU A 373 -4.27 -0.82 0.46
C LEU A 373 -3.13 -0.61 -0.54
N LEU A 374 -1.93 -1.08 -0.19
CA LEU A 374 -0.75 -0.98 -1.04
C LEU A 374 -0.97 -1.70 -2.39
N MET A 375 -1.53 -2.91 -2.37
CA MET A 375 -1.74 -3.70 -3.59
C MET A 375 -2.71 -3.01 -4.55
N THR A 376 -3.80 -2.43 -4.06
CA THR A 376 -4.70 -1.64 -4.92
C THR A 376 -4.00 -0.45 -5.57
N ARG A 377 -3.05 0.22 -4.86
CA ARG A 377 -2.25 1.32 -5.44
C ARG A 377 -1.23 0.80 -6.45
N ALA A 378 -0.56 -0.32 -6.16
CA ALA A 378 0.40 -0.93 -7.07
C ALA A 378 -0.23 -1.30 -8.41
N ILE A 379 -1.38 -1.98 -8.38
CA ILE A 379 -2.14 -2.36 -9.57
C ILE A 379 -2.67 -1.11 -10.29
N GLY A 380 -3.36 -0.23 -9.58
CA GLY A 380 -4.02 0.94 -10.18
C GLY A 380 -3.06 1.92 -10.83
N LEU A 381 -1.95 2.22 -10.16
CA LEU A 381 -0.94 3.13 -10.71
C LEU A 381 -0.18 2.50 -11.88
N HIS A 382 0.06 1.18 -11.86
CA HIS A 382 0.65 0.49 -13.00
C HIS A 382 -0.27 0.59 -14.24
N ILE A 383 -1.55 0.28 -14.09
CA ILE A 383 -2.53 0.38 -15.18
C ILE A 383 -2.68 1.83 -15.65
N SER A 384 -2.79 2.78 -14.70
CA SER A 384 -2.93 4.21 -15.01
C SER A 384 -1.77 4.77 -15.83
N PHE A 385 -0.53 4.34 -15.58
CA PHE A 385 0.65 4.88 -16.27
C PHE A 385 1.07 4.11 -17.52
N TYR A 386 0.72 2.84 -17.64
CA TYR A 386 1.27 1.97 -18.70
C TYR A 386 0.23 1.29 -19.58
N GLU A 387 -1.04 1.25 -19.16
CA GLU A 387 -2.04 0.49 -19.90
C GLU A 387 -3.27 1.30 -20.36
N MET A 388 -3.59 2.39 -19.66
CA MET A 388 -4.68 3.29 -20.03
C MET A 388 -4.18 4.45 -20.90
N GLU A 389 -5.04 4.88 -21.82
CA GLU A 389 -4.80 6.11 -22.57
C GLU A 389 -4.92 7.36 -21.67
N VAL A 390 -4.36 8.47 -22.12
CA VAL A 390 -4.51 9.76 -21.43
C VAL A 390 -5.99 10.18 -21.50
N PRO A 391 -6.59 10.64 -20.38
CA PRO A 391 -7.98 11.10 -20.40
C PRO A 391 -8.23 12.14 -21.48
N THR A 392 -9.35 12.02 -22.19
CA THR A 392 -9.68 12.89 -23.31
C THR A 392 -11.14 13.30 -23.26
N ILE A 393 -11.44 14.59 -23.51
CA ILE A 393 -12.81 15.10 -23.56
C ILE A 393 -13.44 14.72 -24.91
N VAL A 394 -14.61 14.07 -24.85
CA VAL A 394 -15.39 13.71 -26.03
C VAL A 394 -16.86 14.06 -25.82
N PRO A 395 -17.64 14.32 -26.88
CA PRO A 395 -19.07 14.51 -26.74
C PRO A 395 -19.76 13.28 -26.15
N ARG A 396 -20.60 13.46 -25.11
CA ARG A 396 -21.34 12.36 -24.50
C ARG A 396 -22.41 11.85 -25.45
N VAL A 397 -22.22 10.62 -25.91
CA VAL A 397 -23.24 9.93 -26.71
C VAL A 397 -24.27 9.33 -25.77
N LYS A 398 -25.53 9.80 -25.81
CA LYS A 398 -26.62 9.15 -25.06
C LYS A 398 -26.75 7.70 -25.55
N ARG A 399 -26.21 6.75 -24.76
CA ARG A 399 -26.45 5.34 -25.05
C ARG A 399 -27.93 5.08 -24.82
N MET A 400 -28.68 4.87 -25.91
CA MET A 400 -30.05 4.38 -25.79
C MET A 400 -29.99 3.03 -25.09
N ALA A 401 -30.62 2.93 -23.92
CA ALA A 401 -30.81 1.65 -23.24
C ALA A 401 -31.53 0.72 -24.23
N VAL A 402 -30.81 -0.20 -24.84
CA VAL A 402 -31.38 -1.28 -25.62
C VAL A 402 -32.06 -2.20 -24.62
N LYS A 403 -33.37 -1.99 -24.42
CA LYS A 403 -34.20 -2.98 -23.74
C LYS A 403 -34.14 -4.26 -24.56
N ARG A 404 -33.23 -5.18 -24.20
CA ARG A 404 -33.28 -6.55 -24.70
C ARG A 404 -34.60 -7.12 -24.21
N LYS A 405 -35.56 -7.28 -25.10
CA LYS A 405 -36.77 -8.06 -24.85
C LYS A 405 -36.25 -9.45 -24.43
N ARG A 406 -36.53 -9.87 -23.20
CA ARG A 406 -36.36 -11.26 -22.81
C ARG A 406 -37.06 -12.12 -23.88
N ALA A 407 -36.32 -12.95 -24.59
CA ALA A 407 -36.92 -14.01 -25.41
C ALA A 407 -37.66 -14.92 -24.44
N ILE A 408 -38.97 -14.84 -24.45
CA ILE A 408 -39.81 -15.80 -23.73
C ILE A 408 -39.55 -17.14 -24.43
N SER A 409 -38.85 -18.04 -23.75
CA SER A 409 -38.65 -19.41 -24.23
C SER A 409 -40.01 -20.07 -24.37
N ALA A 410 -40.25 -20.67 -25.54
CA ALA A 410 -41.48 -21.44 -25.85
C ALA A 410 -41.65 -22.71 -24.96
N ALA A 411 -40.83 -22.87 -23.93
CA ALA A 411 -40.89 -23.96 -22.96
C ALA A 411 -41.70 -23.63 -21.69
N THR A 412 -42.39 -22.48 -21.64
CA THR A 412 -43.22 -22.10 -20.50
C THR A 412 -44.67 -21.84 -20.92
N ILE A 413 -45.24 -22.77 -21.73
CA ILE A 413 -46.69 -22.91 -21.94
C ILE A 413 -47.08 -24.34 -21.54
#